data_c8ad37aecbb17bbef9dee8b329ef9d5a
#
_entry.id   c8ad37aecbb17bbef9dee8b329ef9d5a
#
_cell.length_a   1.000
_cell.length_b   1.000
_cell.length_c   1.000
_cell.angle_alpha   90.00
_cell.angle_beta   90.00
_cell.angle_gamma   90.00
#
_symmetry.space_group_name_H-M   'P 1'
#
loop_
_entity.id
_entity.type
_entity.pdbx_description
1 polymer ?
#
loop_
_entity_poly.entity_id
_entity_poly.type
_entity_poly.pdbx_seq_one_letter_code
_entity_poly.pdbx_strand_id
1 'polypeptide(L)'
;MAAVDALRRRRSQTEPTEPAARVPTAARLRPWARVHWGWALGVTLVLAGSFTLRVWGAGHGMPYAYNADENAHFVPKAIGLFGHGWNPHYFVNPPAYTYLLHIVFDVWFGGRDGVSRAYASDPTEVFVVARVTAAATGTLAVWLLYLAGARFFDRRVGLLAAALMGVAFLPVFYSHLALNDVPTLAPICLALWGTAGVLRRGRAIDYLAAGVGVGLACATKYTGGIVLLPLIAAAAAQLRAPGGAAPAVRGLVLAAVAAAVAFFAANPYALLSFSEFREGLTHQTSVADDAAGKLGSTQTSGQLYYLWTFTWGLGVVPAGAAIGAIFVLARDELRLMLVLAPAPIIFTAFMGTQSRFFGRWLMPVFPMVCLLAAYLVLEVALQLSQRRPAMRPTLIALAVVALCGQGLVYALHEGMVLSRPDTRNEARQWLKDHVPARTKIVVEPVVPDSWAQDVGHPLPQGNGNRWTKYATSRSNRANDGSIIPGEGRIVNIEDYERTLFPGLIDKYEAEGFCYVITGSTQRGRAEAQPDVVPDAIAYYRELARRGTVVHEESPFDAGAARVGFNFDFSFDYYPLAYERPGAVMTIYRLMGGQCAGP
;
A
#
# COMPACT_ATOMS: atom_id res chain seq x y z
N MET A 1 -31.70 19.34 22.29
CA MET A 1 -31.81 18.70 23.61
C MET A 1 -32.99 17.73 23.70
N ALA A 2 -34.21 18.12 23.37
CA ALA A 2 -35.41 17.25 23.51
C ALA A 2 -35.39 15.94 22.70
N ALA A 3 -34.73 15.90 21.52
CA ALA A 3 -34.68 14.71 20.66
C ALA A 3 -33.71 13.62 21.20
N VAL A 4 -32.70 14.01 21.95
CA VAL A 4 -31.70 13.10 22.53
C VAL A 4 -32.26 12.40 23.79
N ASP A 5 -33.11 13.09 24.55
CA ASP A 5 -33.74 12.48 25.72
C ASP A 5 -34.82 11.46 25.36
N ALA A 6 -35.46 11.61 24.18
CA ALA A 6 -36.42 10.63 23.65
C ALA A 6 -35.76 9.29 23.28
N LEU A 7 -34.52 9.32 22.81
CA LEU A 7 -33.72 8.10 22.48
C LEU A 7 -33.26 7.35 23.73
N ARG A 8 -32.92 8.06 24.80
CA ARG A 8 -32.57 7.44 26.09
C ARG A 8 -33.73 6.66 26.71
N ARG A 9 -34.95 7.19 26.64
CA ARG A 9 -36.14 6.54 27.24
C ARG A 9 -36.58 5.27 26.52
N ARG A 10 -36.26 5.10 25.22
CA ARG A 10 -36.62 3.89 24.47
C ARG A 10 -35.62 2.73 24.65
N ARG A 11 -34.38 2.98 25.05
CA ARG A 11 -33.40 1.91 25.35
C ARG A 11 -33.55 1.27 26.74
N SER A 12 -34.26 1.90 27.67
CA SER A 12 -34.47 1.38 29.04
C SER A 12 -35.75 0.55 29.22
N GLN A 13 -36.61 0.42 28.20
CA GLN A 13 -37.81 -0.41 28.25
C GLN A 13 -37.62 -1.69 27.41
N THR A 14 -36.79 -2.60 27.86
CA THR A 14 -36.90 -4.01 27.52
C THR A 14 -37.70 -4.69 28.62
N GLU A 15 -39.00 -4.87 28.36
CA GLU A 15 -39.90 -5.68 29.18
C GLU A 15 -39.43 -7.15 29.25
N PRO A 16 -39.72 -7.86 30.35
CA PRO A 16 -39.45 -9.28 30.47
C PRO A 16 -40.31 -10.10 29.53
N THR A 17 -39.65 -10.90 28.69
CA THR A 17 -40.29 -11.77 27.70
C THR A 17 -41.10 -12.88 28.39
N GLU A 18 -42.43 -12.87 28.17
CA GLU A 18 -43.31 -14.06 28.36
C GLU A 18 -42.84 -15.25 27.49
N PRO A 19 -43.03 -16.50 27.93
CA PRO A 19 -42.63 -17.68 27.17
C PRO A 19 -43.48 -17.81 25.90
N ALA A 20 -42.87 -17.60 24.74
CA ALA A 20 -43.53 -17.66 23.44
C ALA A 20 -44.13 -19.04 23.15
N ALA A 21 -45.41 -19.06 22.80
CA ALA A 21 -46.14 -20.22 22.26
C ALA A 21 -45.39 -20.83 21.05
N ARG A 22 -45.26 -22.17 21.00
CA ARG A 22 -44.60 -22.91 19.92
C ARG A 22 -45.32 -22.70 18.58
N VAL A 23 -44.71 -21.90 17.71
CA VAL A 23 -45.14 -21.69 16.31
C VAL A 23 -44.55 -22.81 15.44
N PRO A 24 -45.29 -23.40 14.48
CA PRO A 24 -44.80 -24.50 13.64
C PRO A 24 -43.54 -24.15 12.87
N THR A 25 -42.61 -25.09 12.83
CA THR A 25 -41.21 -24.93 12.36
C THR A 25 -41.08 -24.44 10.91
N ALA A 26 -42.06 -24.76 10.04
CA ALA A 26 -42.03 -24.41 8.63
C ALA A 26 -42.33 -22.90 8.34
N ALA A 27 -43.07 -22.20 9.20
CA ALA A 27 -43.37 -20.80 9.05
C ALA A 27 -42.21 -19.85 9.48
N ARG A 28 -41.28 -20.34 10.29
CA ARG A 28 -40.15 -19.57 10.80
C ARG A 28 -38.95 -19.51 9.84
N LEU A 29 -38.82 -20.49 8.94
CA LEU A 29 -37.64 -20.59 8.05
C LEU A 29 -37.67 -19.57 6.89
N ARG A 30 -38.85 -19.20 6.36
CA ARG A 30 -38.97 -18.33 5.19
C ARG A 30 -38.47 -16.89 5.40
N PRO A 31 -38.84 -16.14 6.44
CA PRO A 31 -38.33 -14.78 6.65
C PRO A 31 -36.84 -14.79 7.05
N TRP A 32 -36.42 -15.81 7.81
CA TRP A 32 -35.02 -15.93 8.24
C TRP A 32 -34.10 -16.21 7.06
N ALA A 33 -34.44 -17.12 6.16
CA ALA A 33 -33.69 -17.40 4.95
C ALA A 33 -33.56 -16.17 4.05
N ARG A 34 -34.65 -15.42 3.78
CA ARG A 34 -34.59 -14.22 2.93
C ARG A 34 -33.70 -13.12 3.50
N VAL A 35 -33.71 -12.89 4.80
CA VAL A 35 -32.86 -11.90 5.47
C VAL A 35 -31.38 -12.30 5.39
N HIS A 36 -31.06 -13.60 5.52
CA HIS A 36 -29.69 -14.07 5.44
C HIS A 36 -29.14 -14.03 4.01
N TRP A 37 -29.93 -14.39 3.00
CA TRP A 37 -29.52 -14.32 1.60
C TRP A 37 -29.18 -12.89 1.14
N GLY A 38 -29.94 -11.89 1.56
CA GLY A 38 -29.65 -10.49 1.23
C GLY A 38 -28.31 -10.01 1.79
N TRP A 39 -27.98 -10.39 3.02
CA TRP A 39 -26.67 -10.06 3.62
C TRP A 39 -25.53 -10.83 2.96
N ALA A 40 -25.70 -12.10 2.69
CA ALA A 40 -24.70 -12.90 1.99
C ALA A 40 -24.42 -12.31 0.60
N LEU A 41 -25.46 -11.97 -0.15
CA LEU A 41 -25.31 -11.33 -1.46
C LEU A 41 -24.58 -9.97 -1.34
N GLY A 42 -24.96 -9.12 -0.39
CA GLY A 42 -24.30 -7.83 -0.17
C GLY A 42 -22.81 -7.97 0.12
N VAL A 43 -22.46 -8.89 1.01
CA VAL A 43 -21.05 -9.19 1.32
C VAL A 43 -20.33 -9.74 0.09
N THR A 44 -20.92 -10.69 -0.64
CA THR A 44 -20.32 -11.28 -1.86
C THR A 44 -20.08 -10.20 -2.92
N LEU A 45 -21.02 -9.30 -3.15
CA LEU A 45 -20.86 -8.21 -4.10
C LEU A 45 -19.72 -7.25 -3.71
N VAL A 46 -19.63 -6.90 -2.42
CA VAL A 46 -18.53 -6.07 -1.92
C VAL A 46 -17.18 -6.77 -2.11
N LEU A 47 -17.09 -8.06 -1.77
CA LEU A 47 -15.84 -8.82 -1.91
C LEU A 47 -15.46 -9.01 -3.38
N ALA A 48 -16.40 -9.40 -4.23
CA ALA A 48 -16.17 -9.57 -5.67
C ALA A 48 -15.74 -8.24 -6.32
N GLY A 49 -16.46 -7.14 -6.07
CA GLY A 49 -16.08 -5.82 -6.56
C GLY A 49 -14.71 -5.35 -6.05
N SER A 50 -14.45 -5.56 -4.75
CA SER A 50 -13.16 -5.25 -4.14
C SER A 50 -12.01 -6.05 -4.77
N PHE A 51 -12.18 -7.35 -5.00
CA PHE A 51 -11.17 -8.20 -5.64
C PHE A 51 -10.96 -7.78 -7.10
N THR A 52 -12.03 -7.56 -7.85
CA THR A 52 -11.94 -7.10 -9.26
C THR A 52 -11.14 -5.82 -9.39
N LEU A 53 -11.43 -4.80 -8.54
CA LEU A 53 -10.68 -3.54 -8.55
C LEU A 53 -9.19 -3.75 -8.26
N ARG A 54 -8.83 -4.72 -7.41
CA ARG A 54 -7.44 -5.00 -7.01
C ARG A 54 -6.64 -5.83 -8.01
N VAL A 55 -7.31 -6.59 -8.88
CA VAL A 55 -6.63 -7.39 -9.90
C VAL A 55 -6.66 -6.77 -11.30
N TRP A 56 -7.54 -5.79 -11.51
CA TRP A 56 -7.67 -5.12 -12.80
C TRP A 56 -6.44 -4.25 -13.07
N GLY A 57 -5.60 -4.65 -14.01
CA GLY A 57 -4.31 -4.03 -14.30
C GLY A 57 -3.13 -4.61 -13.50
N ALA A 58 -3.29 -5.75 -12.82
CA ALA A 58 -2.19 -6.39 -12.07
C ALA A 58 -0.95 -6.72 -12.92
N GLY A 59 -1.08 -6.84 -14.25
CA GLY A 59 0.03 -7.03 -15.19
C GLY A 59 0.74 -5.75 -15.63
N HIS A 60 0.43 -4.59 -15.04
CA HIS A 60 1.03 -3.32 -15.45
C HIS A 60 2.56 -3.33 -15.39
N GLY A 61 3.19 -2.66 -16.35
CA GLY A 61 4.64 -2.49 -16.42
C GLY A 61 5.43 -3.73 -16.82
N MET A 62 4.80 -4.93 -16.83
CA MET A 62 5.50 -6.16 -17.16
C MET A 62 6.04 -6.16 -18.61
N PRO A 63 7.14 -6.86 -18.85
CA PRO A 63 7.88 -7.77 -17.96
C PRO A 63 8.81 -7.09 -16.95
N TYR A 64 8.78 -5.77 -16.85
CA TYR A 64 9.65 -5.01 -15.94
C TYR A 64 8.87 -4.56 -14.71
N ALA A 65 9.27 -5.03 -13.52
CA ALA A 65 8.72 -4.54 -12.26
C ALA A 65 9.35 -3.18 -11.92
N TYR A 66 8.61 -2.11 -12.13
CA TYR A 66 9.11 -0.75 -11.95
C TYR A 66 9.10 -0.25 -10.51
N ASN A 67 8.33 -0.89 -9.62
CA ASN A 67 8.41 -0.59 -8.21
C ASN A 67 9.67 -1.20 -7.60
N ALA A 68 10.52 -0.36 -7.01
CA ALA A 68 11.82 -0.78 -6.50
C ALA A 68 11.71 -1.81 -5.35
N ASP A 69 10.74 -1.63 -4.44
CA ASP A 69 10.55 -2.54 -3.31
C ASP A 69 10.06 -3.92 -3.78
N GLU A 70 9.14 -3.95 -4.75
CA GLU A 70 8.64 -5.18 -5.36
C GLU A 70 9.77 -5.95 -6.06
N ASN A 71 10.58 -5.22 -6.85
CA ASN A 71 11.65 -5.78 -7.66
C ASN A 71 12.90 -6.20 -6.84
N ALA A 72 13.16 -5.57 -5.69
CA ALA A 72 14.36 -5.83 -4.91
C ALA A 72 14.12 -6.67 -3.64
N HIS A 73 12.92 -6.55 -3.02
CA HIS A 73 12.76 -7.02 -1.65
C HIS A 73 11.83 -8.22 -1.50
N PHE A 74 10.63 -8.21 -2.07
CA PHE A 74 9.64 -9.24 -1.76
C PHE A 74 9.69 -10.43 -2.72
N VAL A 75 9.53 -10.19 -4.02
CA VAL A 75 9.48 -11.26 -5.02
C VAL A 75 10.83 -11.97 -5.16
N PRO A 76 11.98 -11.29 -5.35
CA PRO A 76 13.28 -11.96 -5.44
C PRO A 76 13.68 -12.69 -4.16
N LYS A 77 13.33 -12.14 -2.98
CA LYS A 77 13.60 -12.82 -1.70
C LYS A 77 12.79 -14.10 -1.55
N ALA A 78 11.52 -14.10 -1.96
CA ALA A 78 10.68 -15.30 -1.93
C ALA A 78 11.20 -16.39 -2.89
N ILE A 79 11.72 -16.01 -4.06
CA ILE A 79 12.39 -16.93 -4.99
C ILE A 79 13.71 -17.43 -4.38
N GLY A 80 14.48 -16.54 -3.76
CA GLY A 80 15.77 -16.88 -3.14
C GLY A 80 15.67 -17.97 -2.07
N LEU A 81 14.55 -18.07 -1.35
CA LEU A 81 14.33 -19.12 -0.35
C LEU A 81 14.40 -20.55 -0.94
N PHE A 82 14.12 -20.75 -2.23
CA PHE A 82 14.29 -22.05 -2.88
C PHE A 82 15.76 -22.49 -3.03
N GLY A 83 16.70 -21.54 -3.04
CA GLY A 83 18.12 -21.80 -3.26
C GLY A 83 18.99 -21.75 -2.02
N HIS A 84 18.62 -20.93 -1.04
CA HIS A 84 19.45 -20.58 0.11
C HIS A 84 18.86 -21.00 1.46
N GLY A 85 17.81 -21.84 1.48
CA GLY A 85 17.11 -22.24 2.69
C GLY A 85 16.10 -21.19 3.15
N TRP A 86 15.52 -21.42 4.33
CA TRP A 86 14.39 -20.62 4.85
C TRP A 86 14.80 -19.29 5.51
N ASN A 87 16.11 -18.98 5.67
CA ASN A 87 16.53 -17.68 6.18
C ASN A 87 16.48 -16.63 5.06
N PRO A 88 15.63 -15.58 5.16
CA PRO A 88 15.55 -14.55 4.13
C PRO A 88 16.77 -13.62 4.12
N HIS A 89 17.62 -13.62 5.16
CA HIS A 89 18.72 -12.67 5.37
C HIS A 89 18.34 -11.21 5.14
N TYR A 90 17.07 -10.88 5.49
CA TYR A 90 16.49 -9.55 5.28
C TYR A 90 15.36 -9.31 6.28
N PHE A 91 15.61 -8.46 7.27
CA PHE A 91 14.68 -8.13 8.34
C PHE A 91 14.34 -6.64 8.44
N VAL A 92 14.74 -5.85 7.46
CA VAL A 92 14.28 -4.44 7.34
C VAL A 92 12.75 -4.40 7.21
N ASN A 93 12.20 -5.31 6.41
CA ASN A 93 10.78 -5.65 6.46
C ASN A 93 10.60 -7.04 7.08
N PRO A 94 9.60 -7.24 7.96
CA PRO A 94 9.35 -8.57 8.51
C PRO A 94 8.90 -9.55 7.42
N PRO A 95 9.42 -10.80 7.41
CA PRO A 95 9.36 -11.67 6.24
C PRO A 95 8.07 -12.50 6.09
N ALA A 96 7.03 -12.33 6.90
CA ALA A 96 5.81 -13.15 6.79
C ALA A 96 5.18 -13.12 5.38
N TYR A 97 5.18 -11.95 4.73
CA TYR A 97 4.68 -11.86 3.36
C TYR A 97 5.62 -12.56 2.35
N THR A 98 6.92 -12.46 2.54
CA THR A 98 7.92 -13.18 1.73
C THR A 98 7.74 -14.69 1.83
N TYR A 99 7.47 -15.23 3.03
CA TYR A 99 7.15 -16.65 3.21
C TYR A 99 5.82 -17.04 2.56
N LEU A 100 4.80 -16.17 2.65
CA LEU A 100 3.53 -16.42 1.96
C LEU A 100 3.75 -16.51 0.45
N LEU A 101 4.51 -15.60 -0.14
CA LEU A 101 4.85 -15.63 -1.56
C LEU A 101 5.62 -16.90 -1.91
N HIS A 102 6.60 -17.30 -1.09
CA HIS A 102 7.36 -18.53 -1.32
C HIS A 102 6.46 -19.76 -1.38
N ILE A 103 5.51 -19.90 -0.43
CA ILE A 103 4.53 -20.98 -0.42
C ILE A 103 3.62 -20.93 -1.65
N VAL A 104 3.15 -19.73 -2.03
CA VAL A 104 2.31 -19.57 -3.22
C VAL A 104 3.08 -19.94 -4.49
N PHE A 105 4.34 -19.55 -4.60
CA PHE A 105 5.20 -19.90 -5.73
C PHE A 105 5.49 -21.40 -5.79
N ASP A 106 5.73 -22.04 -4.64
CA ASP A 106 5.91 -23.48 -4.56
C ASP A 106 4.71 -24.24 -5.12
N VAL A 107 3.52 -23.87 -4.68
CA VAL A 107 2.26 -24.50 -5.12
C VAL A 107 1.94 -24.19 -6.60
N TRP A 108 2.10 -22.92 -7.01
CA TRP A 108 1.69 -22.48 -8.34
C TRP A 108 2.62 -22.96 -9.45
N PHE A 109 3.93 -22.88 -9.23
CA PHE A 109 4.95 -23.23 -10.23
C PHE A 109 5.48 -24.67 -10.08
N GLY A 110 5.07 -25.40 -9.04
CA GLY A 110 5.56 -26.76 -8.76
C GLY A 110 7.00 -26.80 -8.26
N GLY A 111 7.38 -25.84 -7.40
CA GLY A 111 8.66 -25.79 -6.72
C GLY A 111 9.75 -25.00 -7.46
N ARG A 112 10.99 -25.21 -7.00
CA ARG A 112 12.18 -24.46 -7.42
C ARG A 112 12.36 -24.35 -8.92
N ASP A 113 12.34 -25.50 -9.61
CA ASP A 113 12.66 -25.53 -11.05
C ASP A 113 11.59 -24.84 -11.89
N GLY A 114 10.33 -24.92 -11.46
CA GLY A 114 9.22 -24.24 -12.12
C GLY A 114 9.33 -22.72 -12.00
N VAL A 115 9.47 -22.21 -10.78
CA VAL A 115 9.57 -20.75 -10.55
C VAL A 115 10.85 -20.18 -11.20
N SER A 116 11.98 -20.89 -11.13
CA SER A 116 13.23 -20.43 -11.73
C SER A 116 13.14 -20.33 -13.24
N ARG A 117 12.52 -21.32 -13.90
CA ARG A 117 12.27 -21.27 -15.36
C ARG A 117 11.34 -20.12 -15.73
N ALA A 118 10.23 -19.97 -15.02
CA ALA A 118 9.28 -18.90 -15.28
C ALA A 118 9.95 -17.52 -15.13
N TYR A 119 10.67 -17.31 -14.03
CA TYR A 119 11.35 -16.04 -13.77
C TYR A 119 12.46 -15.71 -14.76
N ALA A 120 13.21 -16.71 -15.22
CA ALA A 120 14.30 -16.53 -16.19
C ALA A 120 13.80 -16.34 -17.64
N SER A 121 12.66 -16.94 -18.00
CA SER A 121 12.11 -16.82 -19.36
C SER A 121 11.31 -15.53 -19.53
N ASP A 122 10.32 -15.32 -18.66
CA ASP A 122 9.49 -14.11 -18.58
C ASP A 122 8.96 -13.96 -17.15
N PRO A 123 9.44 -12.97 -16.37
CA PRO A 123 9.04 -12.80 -14.98
C PRO A 123 7.58 -12.35 -14.80
N THR A 124 6.86 -12.02 -15.88
CA THR A 124 5.49 -11.50 -15.85
C THR A 124 4.56 -12.35 -14.99
N GLU A 125 4.53 -13.67 -15.21
CA GLU A 125 3.62 -14.54 -14.46
C GLU A 125 3.98 -14.56 -12.97
N VAL A 126 5.25 -14.55 -12.61
CA VAL A 126 5.72 -14.56 -11.22
C VAL A 126 5.26 -13.30 -10.48
N PHE A 127 5.45 -12.12 -11.09
CA PHE A 127 4.98 -10.86 -10.50
C PHE A 127 3.46 -10.77 -10.44
N VAL A 128 2.75 -11.22 -11.48
CA VAL A 128 1.27 -11.23 -11.48
C VAL A 128 0.73 -12.13 -10.35
N VAL A 129 1.27 -13.33 -10.17
CA VAL A 129 0.89 -14.23 -9.05
C VAL A 129 1.15 -13.57 -7.70
N ALA A 130 2.28 -12.90 -7.53
CA ALA A 130 2.61 -12.18 -6.31
C ALA A 130 1.62 -11.01 -6.03
N ARG A 131 1.27 -10.23 -7.06
CA ARG A 131 0.29 -9.13 -6.96
C ARG A 131 -1.12 -9.62 -6.69
N VAL A 132 -1.55 -10.71 -7.34
CA VAL A 132 -2.85 -11.35 -7.07
C VAL A 132 -2.89 -11.88 -5.64
N THR A 133 -1.78 -12.36 -5.09
CA THR A 133 -1.67 -12.75 -3.68
C THR A 133 -1.89 -11.54 -2.75
N ALA A 134 -1.31 -10.37 -3.06
CA ALA A 134 -1.57 -9.13 -2.32
C ALA A 134 -3.05 -8.71 -2.44
N ALA A 135 -3.64 -8.78 -3.63
CA ALA A 135 -5.05 -8.49 -3.87
C ALA A 135 -5.99 -9.43 -3.09
N ALA A 136 -5.68 -10.73 -3.03
CA ALA A 136 -6.46 -11.71 -2.28
C ALA A 136 -6.40 -11.43 -0.76
N THR A 137 -5.21 -11.12 -0.22
CA THR A 137 -5.06 -10.76 1.19
C THR A 137 -5.76 -9.43 1.53
N GLY A 138 -5.73 -8.45 0.61
CA GLY A 138 -6.50 -7.21 0.72
C GLY A 138 -8.02 -7.45 0.74
N THR A 139 -8.51 -8.37 -0.07
CA THR A 139 -9.93 -8.77 -0.10
C THR A 139 -10.31 -9.52 1.18
N LEU A 140 -9.44 -10.39 1.70
CA LEU A 140 -9.60 -11.03 3.01
C LEU A 140 -9.71 -9.97 4.13
N ALA A 141 -8.92 -8.90 4.06
CA ALA A 141 -9.01 -7.79 5.02
C ALA A 141 -10.39 -7.11 4.97
N VAL A 142 -10.96 -6.89 3.78
CA VAL A 142 -12.32 -6.33 3.61
C VAL A 142 -13.38 -7.23 4.28
N TRP A 143 -13.27 -8.55 4.09
CA TRP A 143 -14.16 -9.50 4.75
C TRP A 143 -14.04 -9.48 6.28
N LEU A 144 -12.79 -9.51 6.80
CA LEU A 144 -12.54 -9.45 8.24
C LEU A 144 -13.00 -8.12 8.84
N LEU A 145 -12.90 -7.02 8.11
CA LEU A 145 -13.42 -5.71 8.54
C LEU A 145 -14.95 -5.72 8.64
N TYR A 146 -15.65 -6.37 7.68
CA TYR A 146 -17.09 -6.60 7.82
C TYR A 146 -17.42 -7.32 9.13
N LEU A 147 -16.70 -8.40 9.44
CA LEU A 147 -16.92 -9.16 10.66
C LEU A 147 -16.61 -8.34 11.93
N ALA A 148 -15.54 -7.56 11.91
CA ALA A 148 -15.17 -6.68 13.02
C ALA A 148 -16.23 -5.59 13.24
N GLY A 149 -16.65 -4.90 12.17
CA GLY A 149 -17.68 -3.86 12.23
C GLY A 149 -19.04 -4.38 12.67
N ALA A 150 -19.44 -5.55 12.18
CA ALA A 150 -20.67 -6.23 12.62
C ALA A 150 -20.62 -6.59 14.11
N ARG A 151 -19.41 -6.81 14.64
CA ARG A 151 -19.19 -7.16 16.06
C ARG A 151 -18.99 -5.93 16.94
N PHE A 152 -18.41 -4.82 16.47
CA PHE A 152 -18.31 -3.55 17.19
C PHE A 152 -19.67 -2.84 17.26
N PHE A 153 -20.37 -2.77 16.15
CA PHE A 153 -21.62 -2.04 15.97
C PHE A 153 -22.75 -3.00 15.55
N ASP A 154 -23.01 -3.08 14.26
CA ASP A 154 -23.97 -3.99 13.65
C ASP A 154 -23.55 -4.35 12.20
N ARG A 155 -24.30 -5.25 11.56
CA ARG A 155 -24.02 -5.72 10.19
C ARG A 155 -24.04 -4.61 9.14
N ARG A 156 -24.80 -3.52 9.37
CA ARG A 156 -24.93 -2.40 8.43
C ARG A 156 -23.65 -1.56 8.44
N VAL A 157 -23.19 -1.19 9.63
CA VAL A 157 -21.90 -0.49 9.81
C VAL A 157 -20.76 -1.35 9.27
N GLY A 158 -20.77 -2.67 9.59
CA GLY A 158 -19.75 -3.59 9.09
C GLY A 158 -19.71 -3.66 7.57
N LEU A 159 -20.87 -3.77 6.90
CA LEU A 159 -20.93 -3.84 5.44
C LEU A 159 -20.49 -2.51 4.80
N LEU A 160 -20.88 -1.40 5.36
CA LEU A 160 -20.53 -0.08 4.85
C LEU A 160 -19.02 0.22 5.03
N ALA A 161 -18.44 -0.14 6.19
CA ALA A 161 -16.99 -0.04 6.41
C ALA A 161 -16.19 -0.94 5.45
N ALA A 162 -16.67 -2.17 5.23
CA ALA A 162 -16.08 -3.09 4.26
C ALA A 162 -16.18 -2.55 2.82
N ALA A 163 -17.33 -2.00 2.44
CA ALA A 163 -17.51 -1.37 1.12
C ALA A 163 -16.57 -0.17 0.94
N LEU A 164 -16.45 0.70 1.96
CA LEU A 164 -15.52 1.83 1.94
C LEU A 164 -14.07 1.36 1.75
N MET A 165 -13.59 0.41 2.56
CA MET A 165 -12.23 -0.13 2.42
C MET A 165 -12.04 -0.90 1.11
N GLY A 166 -13.12 -1.51 0.60
CA GLY A 166 -13.15 -2.22 -0.67
C GLY A 166 -12.83 -1.34 -1.87
N VAL A 167 -13.22 -0.07 -1.81
CA VAL A 167 -13.04 0.92 -2.90
C VAL A 167 -12.09 2.05 -2.54
N ALA A 168 -11.60 2.15 -1.29
CA ALA A 168 -10.66 3.19 -0.89
C ALA A 168 -9.41 3.14 -1.76
N PHE A 169 -9.03 4.30 -2.32
CA PHE A 169 -7.99 4.37 -3.35
C PHE A 169 -6.66 3.78 -2.89
N LEU A 170 -6.14 4.20 -1.74
CA LEU A 170 -4.81 3.79 -1.28
C LEU A 170 -4.69 2.25 -1.08
N PRO A 171 -5.59 1.56 -0.36
CA PRO A 171 -5.56 0.10 -0.27
C PRO A 171 -5.80 -0.62 -1.61
N VAL A 172 -6.58 -0.05 -2.53
CA VAL A 172 -6.79 -0.65 -3.87
C VAL A 172 -5.51 -0.53 -4.68
N PHE A 173 -4.92 0.68 -4.78
CA PHE A 173 -3.69 0.92 -5.51
C PHE A 173 -2.56 -0.01 -5.07
N TYR A 174 -2.24 -0.04 -3.76
CA TYR A 174 -1.15 -0.89 -3.25
C TYR A 174 -1.44 -2.39 -3.32
N SER A 175 -2.67 -2.80 -3.65
CA SER A 175 -2.97 -4.20 -3.97
C SER A 175 -2.46 -4.62 -5.35
N HIS A 176 -2.15 -3.67 -6.25
CA HIS A 176 -1.55 -3.95 -7.56
C HIS A 176 -0.03 -4.18 -7.48
N LEU A 177 0.54 -4.10 -6.29
CA LEU A 177 1.97 -4.28 -6.03
C LEU A 177 2.19 -5.43 -5.04
N ALA A 178 3.24 -6.21 -5.26
CA ALA A 178 3.61 -7.30 -4.36
C ALA A 178 4.41 -6.76 -3.15
N LEU A 179 3.77 -5.93 -2.34
CA LEU A 179 4.31 -5.32 -1.13
C LEU A 179 3.59 -5.82 0.12
N ASN A 180 4.21 -5.66 1.28
CA ASN A 180 3.64 -6.11 2.57
C ASN A 180 2.58 -5.16 3.15
N ASP A 181 2.37 -3.98 2.56
CA ASP A 181 1.45 -2.97 3.05
C ASP A 181 -0.01 -3.48 3.13
N VAL A 182 -0.53 -3.99 2.03
CA VAL A 182 -1.91 -4.51 1.96
C VAL A 182 -2.08 -5.84 2.69
N PRO A 183 -1.16 -6.82 2.57
CA PRO A 183 -1.24 -8.06 3.34
C PRO A 183 -1.33 -7.85 4.85
N THR A 184 -0.78 -6.76 5.40
CA THR A 184 -0.86 -6.40 6.82
C THR A 184 -2.30 -6.08 7.28
N LEU A 185 -3.18 -5.64 6.38
CA LEU A 185 -4.55 -5.26 6.73
C LEU A 185 -5.40 -6.44 7.20
N ALA A 186 -5.19 -7.64 6.67
CA ALA A 186 -5.97 -8.82 7.07
C ALA A 186 -5.75 -9.20 8.54
N PRO A 187 -4.51 -9.36 9.04
CA PRO A 187 -4.29 -9.62 10.45
C PRO A 187 -4.69 -8.44 11.37
N ILE A 188 -4.58 -7.18 10.92
CA ILE A 188 -5.12 -6.03 11.66
C ILE A 188 -6.64 -6.17 11.83
N CYS A 189 -7.37 -6.50 10.78
CA CYS A 189 -8.82 -6.70 10.84
C CYS A 189 -9.20 -7.92 11.71
N LEU A 190 -8.39 -8.98 11.72
CA LEU A 190 -8.54 -10.12 12.63
C LEU A 190 -8.36 -9.67 14.10
N ALA A 191 -7.33 -8.88 14.38
CA ALA A 191 -7.10 -8.31 15.71
C ALA A 191 -8.30 -7.45 16.16
N LEU A 192 -8.84 -6.62 15.27
CA LEU A 192 -10.03 -5.80 15.54
C LEU A 192 -11.28 -6.65 15.79
N TRP A 193 -11.47 -7.74 15.04
CA TRP A 193 -12.56 -8.69 15.27
C TRP A 193 -12.46 -9.35 16.64
N GLY A 194 -11.26 -9.81 17.05
CA GLY A 194 -11.00 -10.31 18.39
C GLY A 194 -11.24 -9.24 19.46
N THR A 195 -10.71 -8.03 19.26
CA THR A 195 -10.87 -6.87 20.15
C THR A 195 -12.35 -6.51 20.38
N ALA A 196 -13.18 -6.53 19.33
CA ALA A 196 -14.62 -6.34 19.47
C ALA A 196 -15.27 -7.39 20.36
N GLY A 197 -14.77 -8.64 20.31
CA GLY A 197 -15.20 -9.71 21.20
C GLY A 197 -14.74 -9.50 22.63
N VAL A 198 -13.49 -9.09 22.82
CA VAL A 198 -12.96 -8.71 24.15
C VAL A 198 -13.83 -7.62 24.77
N LEU A 199 -14.09 -6.53 24.03
CA LEU A 199 -14.91 -5.42 24.53
C LEU A 199 -16.32 -5.87 24.96
N ARG A 200 -16.94 -6.78 24.20
CA ARG A 200 -18.33 -7.21 24.46
C ARG A 200 -18.47 -8.33 25.47
N ARG A 201 -17.57 -9.31 25.45
CA ARG A 201 -17.73 -10.59 26.18
C ARG A 201 -16.52 -10.99 27.00
N GLY A 202 -15.31 -10.56 26.62
CA GLY A 202 -14.06 -10.89 27.31
C GLY A 202 -13.71 -12.39 27.35
N ARG A 203 -14.14 -13.21 26.36
CA ARG A 203 -13.85 -14.64 26.33
C ARG A 203 -12.40 -14.89 25.94
N ALA A 204 -11.81 -16.00 26.42
CA ALA A 204 -10.45 -16.41 26.06
C ALA A 204 -10.20 -16.49 24.54
N ILE A 205 -11.17 -17.02 23.77
CA ILE A 205 -11.06 -17.09 22.30
C ILE A 205 -10.99 -15.70 21.63
N ASP A 206 -11.61 -14.69 22.22
CA ASP A 206 -11.59 -13.33 21.71
C ASP A 206 -10.20 -12.71 21.92
N TYR A 207 -9.58 -12.94 23.07
CA TYR A 207 -8.18 -12.55 23.35
C TYR A 207 -7.18 -13.32 22.48
N LEU A 208 -7.40 -14.62 22.29
CA LEU A 208 -6.57 -15.45 21.42
C LEU A 208 -6.58 -14.91 19.98
N ALA A 209 -7.78 -14.66 19.42
CA ALA A 209 -7.92 -14.14 18.07
C ALA A 209 -7.29 -12.74 17.91
N ALA A 210 -7.47 -11.86 18.90
CA ALA A 210 -6.84 -10.56 18.93
C ALA A 210 -5.31 -10.66 18.97
N GLY A 211 -4.78 -11.53 19.85
CA GLY A 211 -3.34 -11.77 19.97
C GLY A 211 -2.72 -12.32 18.69
N VAL A 212 -3.32 -13.35 18.09
CA VAL A 212 -2.88 -13.90 16.79
C VAL A 212 -2.88 -12.81 15.73
N GLY A 213 -3.95 -11.99 15.65
CA GLY A 213 -4.01 -10.87 14.71
C GLY A 213 -2.89 -9.84 14.92
N VAL A 214 -2.60 -9.46 16.18
CA VAL A 214 -1.49 -8.55 16.52
C VAL A 214 -0.14 -9.15 16.10
N GLY A 215 0.12 -10.41 16.44
CA GLY A 215 1.37 -11.09 16.10
C GLY A 215 1.61 -11.19 14.60
N LEU A 216 0.60 -11.62 13.83
CA LEU A 216 0.67 -11.68 12.37
C LEU A 216 0.79 -10.30 11.72
N ALA A 217 0.13 -9.26 12.28
CA ALA A 217 0.27 -7.89 11.78
C ALA A 217 1.71 -7.39 11.93
N CYS A 218 2.33 -7.59 13.10
CA CYS A 218 3.75 -7.28 13.33
C CYS A 218 4.67 -8.12 12.44
N ALA A 219 4.34 -9.40 12.22
CA ALA A 219 5.10 -10.32 11.39
C ALA A 219 5.07 -9.96 9.90
N THR A 220 4.04 -9.25 9.46
CA THR A 220 3.89 -8.79 8.07
C THR A 220 4.46 -7.39 7.89
N LYS A 221 4.21 -6.48 8.84
CA LYS A 221 4.77 -5.13 8.89
C LYS A 221 4.85 -4.65 10.33
N TYR A 222 6.03 -4.21 10.81
CA TYR A 222 6.23 -3.83 12.22
C TYR A 222 5.22 -2.79 12.71
N THR A 223 4.88 -1.82 11.85
CA THR A 223 3.89 -0.78 12.17
C THR A 223 2.45 -1.30 12.33
N GLY A 224 2.16 -2.54 11.88
CA GLY A 224 0.89 -3.21 12.11
C GLY A 224 0.60 -3.45 13.60
N GLY A 225 1.65 -3.45 14.44
CA GLY A 225 1.54 -3.54 15.90
C GLY A 225 0.71 -2.45 16.55
N ILE A 226 0.42 -1.34 15.87
CA ILE A 226 -0.45 -0.27 16.38
C ILE A 226 -1.84 -0.79 16.80
N VAL A 227 -2.29 -1.90 16.20
CA VAL A 227 -3.58 -2.53 16.55
C VAL A 227 -3.60 -3.13 17.97
N LEU A 228 -2.47 -3.19 18.66
CA LEU A 228 -2.40 -3.51 20.08
C LEU A 228 -3.14 -2.48 20.95
N LEU A 229 -3.15 -1.20 20.57
CA LEU A 229 -3.82 -0.14 21.34
C LEU A 229 -5.34 -0.39 21.49
N PRO A 230 -6.10 -0.69 20.44
CA PRO A 230 -7.49 -1.14 20.57
C PRO A 230 -7.69 -2.32 21.54
N LEU A 231 -6.82 -3.33 21.48
CA LEU A 231 -6.91 -4.48 22.37
C LEU A 231 -6.70 -4.10 23.84
N ILE A 232 -5.68 -3.30 24.12
CA ILE A 232 -5.41 -2.79 25.48
C ILE A 232 -6.60 -1.98 25.99
N ALA A 233 -7.17 -1.09 25.17
CA ALA A 233 -8.33 -0.29 25.56
C ALA A 233 -9.58 -1.15 25.85
N ALA A 234 -9.83 -2.17 25.02
CA ALA A 234 -10.93 -3.11 25.25
C ALA A 234 -10.73 -3.94 26.53
N ALA A 235 -9.51 -4.41 26.78
CA ALA A 235 -9.17 -5.13 28.00
C ALA A 235 -9.28 -4.22 29.25
N ALA A 236 -8.87 -2.97 29.16
CA ALA A 236 -9.03 -1.98 30.24
C ALA A 236 -10.50 -1.73 30.58
N ALA A 237 -11.41 -1.79 29.59
CA ALA A 237 -12.85 -1.73 29.84
C ALA A 237 -13.35 -2.97 30.59
N GLN A 238 -12.80 -4.16 30.30
CA GLN A 238 -13.12 -5.40 31.04
C GLN A 238 -12.55 -5.40 32.47
N LEU A 239 -11.35 -4.85 32.69
CA LEU A 239 -10.76 -4.71 34.03
C LEU A 239 -11.65 -3.92 34.98
N ARG A 240 -12.38 -2.92 34.46
CA ARG A 240 -13.30 -2.07 35.24
C ARG A 240 -14.68 -2.71 35.46
N ALA A 241 -14.98 -3.82 34.81
CA ALA A 241 -16.23 -4.54 35.03
C ALA A 241 -16.20 -5.29 36.39
N PRO A 242 -17.33 -5.41 37.09
CA PRO A 242 -17.40 -6.19 38.34
C PRO A 242 -16.92 -7.63 38.12
N GLY A 243 -15.92 -8.06 38.91
CA GLY A 243 -15.33 -9.40 38.76
C GLY A 243 -14.48 -9.61 37.49
N GLY A 244 -14.27 -8.57 36.68
CA GLY A 244 -13.59 -8.65 35.38
C GLY A 244 -12.05 -8.64 35.45
N ALA A 245 -11.45 -8.24 36.59
CA ALA A 245 -10.01 -8.02 36.67
C ALA A 245 -9.18 -9.30 36.39
N ALA A 246 -9.42 -10.38 37.11
CA ALA A 246 -8.65 -11.63 36.92
C ALA A 246 -8.86 -12.26 35.53
N PRO A 247 -10.10 -12.38 34.98
CA PRO A 247 -10.29 -12.81 33.60
C PRO A 247 -9.62 -11.92 32.54
N ALA A 248 -9.65 -10.60 32.71
CA ALA A 248 -9.03 -9.66 31.77
C ALA A 248 -7.50 -9.77 31.77
N VAL A 249 -6.87 -9.88 32.96
CA VAL A 249 -5.42 -10.10 33.06
C VAL A 249 -5.01 -11.43 32.42
N ARG A 250 -5.73 -12.54 32.73
CA ARG A 250 -5.47 -13.83 32.10
C ARG A 250 -5.66 -13.76 30.59
N GLY A 251 -6.68 -13.03 30.13
CA GLY A 251 -6.93 -12.79 28.71
C GLY A 251 -5.79 -12.02 28.03
N LEU A 252 -5.26 -10.97 28.66
CA LEU A 252 -4.12 -10.21 28.14
C LEU A 252 -2.85 -11.08 28.06
N VAL A 253 -2.58 -11.89 29.09
CA VAL A 253 -1.47 -12.85 29.04
C VAL A 253 -1.64 -13.84 27.89
N LEU A 254 -2.85 -14.41 27.71
CA LEU A 254 -3.15 -15.29 26.59
C LEU A 254 -2.94 -14.58 25.24
N ALA A 255 -3.40 -13.34 25.10
CA ALA A 255 -3.21 -12.56 23.89
C ALA A 255 -1.72 -12.25 23.61
N ALA A 256 -0.93 -11.92 24.65
CA ALA A 256 0.50 -11.68 24.52
C ALA A 256 1.26 -12.95 24.08
N VAL A 257 0.96 -14.10 24.69
CA VAL A 257 1.53 -15.38 24.28
C VAL A 257 1.12 -15.74 22.85
N ALA A 258 -0.15 -15.57 22.50
CA ALA A 258 -0.66 -15.84 21.16
C ALA A 258 0.01 -14.90 20.11
N ALA A 259 0.22 -13.64 20.45
CA ALA A 259 0.92 -12.69 19.58
C ALA A 259 2.38 -13.08 19.36
N ALA A 260 3.10 -13.45 20.42
CA ALA A 260 4.47 -13.93 20.34
C ALA A 260 4.59 -15.20 19.49
N VAL A 261 3.73 -16.20 19.76
CA VAL A 261 3.70 -17.45 18.98
C VAL A 261 3.39 -17.17 17.51
N ALA A 262 2.38 -16.36 17.20
CA ALA A 262 2.03 -16.03 15.84
C ALA A 262 3.13 -15.25 15.11
N PHE A 263 3.79 -14.31 15.81
CA PHE A 263 4.92 -13.55 15.26
C PHE A 263 6.09 -14.47 14.90
N PHE A 264 6.55 -15.30 15.84
CA PHE A 264 7.70 -16.17 15.60
C PHE A 264 7.37 -17.37 14.69
N ALA A 265 6.15 -17.86 14.67
CA ALA A 265 5.73 -18.87 13.70
C ALA A 265 5.75 -18.34 12.27
N ALA A 266 5.38 -17.05 12.07
CA ALA A 266 5.43 -16.39 10.77
C ALA A 266 6.82 -15.80 10.43
N ASN A 267 7.71 -15.65 11.42
CA ASN A 267 9.09 -15.13 11.26
C ASN A 267 10.08 -15.96 12.10
N PRO A 268 10.29 -17.25 11.80
CA PRO A 268 11.09 -18.12 12.67
C PRO A 268 12.54 -17.64 12.82
N TYR A 269 13.11 -17.05 11.78
CA TYR A 269 14.49 -16.55 11.81
C TYR A 269 14.65 -15.24 12.58
N ALA A 270 13.58 -14.59 13.00
CA ALA A 270 13.68 -13.54 14.01
C ALA A 270 14.22 -14.06 15.36
N LEU A 271 14.05 -15.37 15.64
CA LEU A 271 14.65 -16.05 16.78
C LEU A 271 15.98 -16.75 16.40
N LEU A 272 15.97 -17.51 15.30
CA LEU A 272 17.10 -18.36 14.89
C LEU A 272 18.31 -17.54 14.41
N SER A 273 18.09 -16.34 13.87
CA SER A 273 19.12 -15.39 13.43
C SER A 273 18.93 -14.03 14.11
N PHE A 274 18.85 -14.03 15.45
CA PHE A 274 18.46 -12.84 16.24
C PHE A 274 19.37 -11.63 16.00
N SER A 275 20.67 -11.82 15.73
CA SER A 275 21.60 -10.71 15.42
C SER A 275 21.21 -9.99 14.13
N GLU A 276 20.94 -10.74 13.05
CA GLU A 276 20.50 -10.19 11.77
C GLU A 276 19.13 -9.51 11.92
N PHE A 277 18.22 -10.12 12.68
CA PHE A 277 16.90 -9.53 12.96
C PHE A 277 17.04 -8.18 13.69
N ARG A 278 17.88 -8.11 14.73
CA ARG A 278 18.11 -6.86 15.48
C ARG A 278 18.73 -5.79 14.60
N GLU A 279 19.69 -6.15 13.76
CA GLU A 279 20.33 -5.22 12.81
C GLU A 279 19.30 -4.69 11.81
N GLY A 280 18.51 -5.56 11.18
CA GLY A 280 17.45 -5.16 10.24
C GLY A 280 16.40 -4.26 10.89
N LEU A 281 16.00 -4.54 12.13
CA LEU A 281 15.05 -3.70 12.87
C LEU A 281 15.64 -2.32 13.20
N THR A 282 16.92 -2.26 13.61
CA THR A 282 17.64 -1.01 13.86
C THR A 282 17.75 -0.20 12.58
N HIS A 283 18.10 -0.84 11.48
CA HIS A 283 18.13 -0.18 10.16
C HIS A 283 16.76 0.37 9.75
N GLN A 284 15.68 -0.38 9.97
CA GLN A 284 14.32 0.08 9.66
C GLN A 284 13.94 1.34 10.45
N THR A 285 14.35 1.44 11.71
CA THR A 285 14.10 2.65 12.51
C THR A 285 14.90 3.84 12.01
N SER A 286 16.14 3.65 11.57
CA SER A 286 16.97 4.73 11.01
C SER A 286 16.46 5.21 9.64
N VAL A 287 15.93 4.32 8.80
CA VAL A 287 15.37 4.69 7.47
C VAL A 287 14.19 5.66 7.58
N ALA A 288 13.39 5.57 8.64
CA ALA A 288 12.28 6.49 8.86
C ALA A 288 12.77 7.92 9.19
N ASP A 289 13.95 8.05 9.80
CA ASP A 289 14.58 9.32 10.15
C ASP A 289 15.54 9.85 9.06
N ASP A 290 15.94 9.02 8.09
CA ASP A 290 16.95 9.34 7.08
C ASP A 290 16.34 10.00 5.82
N ALA A 291 15.51 11.03 5.99
CA ALA A 291 15.11 11.88 4.87
C ALA A 291 15.95 13.17 4.77
N ALA A 292 16.83 13.40 5.73
CA ALA A 292 17.75 14.53 5.66
C ALA A 292 18.62 14.39 4.39
N GLY A 293 18.26 15.16 3.37
CA GLY A 293 18.99 15.19 2.09
C GLY A 293 18.39 14.35 0.96
N LYS A 294 17.26 13.66 1.12
CA LYS A 294 16.58 13.02 -0.03
C LYS A 294 15.86 14.07 -0.88
N LEU A 295 16.28 14.14 -2.13
CA LEU A 295 15.77 15.11 -3.09
C LEU A 295 14.29 14.86 -3.41
N GLY A 296 13.53 15.94 -3.51
CA GLY A 296 12.12 15.89 -3.87
C GLY A 296 11.20 15.43 -2.75
N SER A 297 11.73 15.18 -1.54
CA SER A 297 10.89 14.90 -0.37
C SER A 297 9.96 16.07 -0.08
N THR A 298 8.77 15.74 0.46
CA THR A 298 7.77 16.75 0.80
C THR A 298 8.29 17.70 1.88
N GLN A 299 8.26 19.00 1.60
CA GLN A 299 8.77 20.05 2.50
C GLN A 299 7.73 20.54 3.53
N THR A 300 6.49 20.02 3.48
CA THR A 300 5.44 20.34 4.46
C THR A 300 5.62 19.53 5.76
N SER A 301 4.94 19.95 6.83
CA SER A 301 4.95 19.15 8.06
C SER A 301 4.32 17.79 7.82
N GLY A 302 4.88 16.73 8.41
CA GLY A 302 4.38 15.37 8.25
C GLY A 302 2.93 15.20 8.72
N GLN A 303 2.51 15.99 9.74
CA GLN A 303 1.11 15.99 10.19
C GLN A 303 0.16 16.47 9.09
N LEU A 304 0.48 17.57 8.42
CA LEU A 304 -0.33 18.09 7.30
C LEU A 304 -0.31 17.13 6.13
N TYR A 305 0.85 16.54 5.82
CA TYR A 305 0.98 15.53 4.78
C TYR A 305 0.05 14.34 5.02
N TYR A 306 0.01 13.77 6.23
CA TYR A 306 -0.83 12.63 6.53
C TYR A 306 -2.32 12.99 6.64
N LEU A 307 -2.67 14.16 7.14
CA LEU A 307 -4.05 14.64 7.09
C LEU A 307 -4.53 14.81 5.64
N TRP A 308 -3.68 15.37 4.79
CA TRP A 308 -3.95 15.45 3.35
C TRP A 308 -4.04 14.05 2.70
N THR A 309 -3.20 13.10 3.10
CA THR A 309 -3.25 11.72 2.59
C THR A 309 -4.61 11.06 2.83
N PHE A 310 -5.24 11.28 3.97
CA PHE A 310 -6.60 10.75 4.20
C PHE A 310 -7.62 11.28 3.20
N THR A 311 -7.46 12.51 2.70
CA THR A 311 -8.46 13.12 1.80
C THR A 311 -8.48 12.50 0.41
N TRP A 312 -7.36 12.00 -0.08
CA TRP A 312 -7.29 11.32 -1.38
C TRP A 312 -7.19 9.79 -1.26
N GLY A 313 -6.48 9.31 -0.26
CA GLY A 313 -6.27 7.87 -0.05
C GLY A 313 -7.50 7.14 0.45
N LEU A 314 -8.32 7.79 1.29
CA LEU A 314 -9.59 7.27 1.80
C LEU A 314 -10.80 7.99 1.21
N GLY A 315 -10.71 9.31 1.07
CA GLY A 315 -11.74 10.22 0.61
C GLY A 315 -12.01 11.35 1.60
N VAL A 316 -12.39 12.54 1.10
CA VAL A 316 -12.65 13.73 1.93
C VAL A 316 -13.81 13.49 2.90
N VAL A 317 -14.94 12.95 2.40
CA VAL A 317 -16.12 12.69 3.24
C VAL A 317 -15.83 11.62 4.31
N PRO A 318 -15.25 10.45 3.98
CA PRO A 318 -14.88 9.47 4.99
C PRO A 318 -13.90 10.00 6.04
N ALA A 319 -12.89 10.77 5.64
CA ALA A 319 -11.92 11.38 6.56
C ALA A 319 -12.61 12.33 7.55
N GLY A 320 -13.45 13.24 7.06
CA GLY A 320 -14.22 14.15 7.89
C GLY A 320 -15.24 13.42 8.79
N ALA A 321 -15.89 12.40 8.25
CA ALA A 321 -16.84 11.59 9.01
C ALA A 321 -16.17 10.81 10.14
N ALA A 322 -14.95 10.28 9.92
CA ALA A 322 -14.22 9.59 10.99
C ALA A 322 -13.89 10.54 12.15
N ILE A 323 -13.48 11.77 11.84
CA ILE A 323 -13.25 12.81 12.87
C ILE A 323 -14.55 13.11 13.60
N GLY A 324 -15.66 13.35 12.90
CA GLY A 324 -16.97 13.59 13.50
C GLY A 324 -17.45 12.44 14.39
N ALA A 325 -17.17 11.19 13.98
CA ALA A 325 -17.51 9.99 14.75
C ALA A 325 -16.84 9.97 16.13
N ILE A 326 -15.61 10.47 16.25
CA ILE A 326 -14.88 10.54 17.52
C ILE A 326 -15.68 11.40 18.54
N PHE A 327 -16.17 12.56 18.11
CA PHE A 327 -16.94 13.45 18.99
C PHE A 327 -18.29 12.86 19.39
N VAL A 328 -18.99 12.21 18.46
CA VAL A 328 -20.28 11.54 18.74
C VAL A 328 -20.06 10.39 19.70
N LEU A 329 -19.09 9.51 19.42
CA LEU A 329 -18.79 8.36 20.29
C LEU A 329 -18.24 8.80 21.66
N ALA A 330 -17.48 9.87 21.75
CA ALA A 330 -16.98 10.40 23.02
C ALA A 330 -18.16 10.78 23.94
N ARG A 331 -19.26 11.26 23.37
CA ARG A 331 -20.46 11.62 24.09
C ARG A 331 -21.37 10.43 24.41
N ASP A 332 -21.58 9.56 23.44
CA ASP A 332 -22.65 8.55 23.50
C ASP A 332 -22.14 7.15 23.87
N GLU A 333 -20.91 6.80 23.44
CA GLU A 333 -20.32 5.46 23.60
C GLU A 333 -18.79 5.54 23.83
N LEU A 334 -18.39 6.20 24.92
CA LEU A 334 -16.99 6.48 25.26
C LEU A 334 -16.08 5.24 25.16
N ARG A 335 -16.58 4.04 25.49
CA ARG A 335 -15.78 2.81 25.41
C ARG A 335 -15.39 2.48 23.96
N LEU A 336 -16.32 2.65 23.00
CA LEU A 336 -16.04 2.46 21.58
C LEU A 336 -15.05 3.50 21.05
N MET A 337 -15.23 4.76 21.46
CA MET A 337 -14.29 5.83 21.11
C MET A 337 -12.89 5.50 21.60
N LEU A 338 -12.72 5.12 22.87
CA LEU A 338 -11.41 4.77 23.45
C LEU A 338 -10.75 3.53 22.82
N VAL A 339 -11.54 2.64 22.21
CA VAL A 339 -11.01 1.48 21.49
C VAL A 339 -10.59 1.84 20.05
N LEU A 340 -11.38 2.65 19.33
CA LEU A 340 -11.18 2.86 17.90
C LEU A 340 -10.38 4.12 17.53
N ALA A 341 -10.45 5.20 18.33
CA ALA A 341 -9.87 6.48 17.97
C ALA A 341 -8.38 6.66 18.36
N PRO A 342 -7.87 6.17 19.52
CA PRO A 342 -6.49 6.46 19.93
C PRO A 342 -5.44 5.96 18.95
N ALA A 343 -5.61 4.76 18.38
CA ALA A 343 -4.63 4.19 17.47
C ALA A 343 -4.45 5.03 16.19
N PRO A 344 -5.50 5.43 15.44
CA PRO A 344 -5.35 6.34 14.31
C PRO A 344 -4.72 7.69 14.69
N ILE A 345 -5.12 8.27 15.82
CA ILE A 345 -4.60 9.59 16.27
C ILE A 345 -3.12 9.49 16.61
N ILE A 346 -2.74 8.55 17.49
CA ILE A 346 -1.36 8.38 17.96
C ILE A 346 -0.46 8.00 16.79
N PHE A 347 -0.91 7.09 15.92
CA PHE A 347 -0.13 6.65 14.77
C PHE A 347 0.10 7.78 13.76
N THR A 348 -0.94 8.54 13.42
CA THR A 348 -0.81 9.68 12.50
C THR A 348 0.11 10.76 13.09
N ALA A 349 -0.03 11.06 14.39
CA ALA A 349 0.84 12.00 15.08
C ALA A 349 2.31 11.51 15.07
N PHE A 350 2.54 10.23 15.42
CA PHE A 350 3.88 9.62 15.40
C PHE A 350 4.50 9.61 14.00
N MET A 351 3.75 9.17 12.98
CA MET A 351 4.25 9.16 11.61
C MET A 351 4.54 10.57 11.11
N GLY A 352 3.77 11.56 11.55
CA GLY A 352 3.99 12.96 11.22
C GLY A 352 5.23 13.59 11.84
N THR A 353 5.86 12.96 12.82
CA THR A 353 7.15 13.39 13.39
C THR A 353 8.36 12.83 12.68
N GLN A 354 8.16 11.84 11.79
CA GLN A 354 9.24 11.28 11.01
C GLN A 354 9.75 12.30 9.99
N SER A 355 10.95 12.11 9.47
CA SER A 355 11.50 13.00 8.44
C SER A 355 11.11 12.58 7.02
N ARG A 356 10.69 11.31 6.84
CA ARG A 356 10.26 10.73 5.57
C ARG A 356 8.78 10.34 5.61
N PHE A 357 8.04 10.65 4.54
CA PHE A 357 6.60 10.39 4.44
C PHE A 357 6.26 9.57 3.20
N PHE A 358 5.39 8.58 3.40
CA PHE A 358 4.70 7.87 2.33
C PHE A 358 3.24 7.66 2.72
N GLY A 359 2.32 7.92 1.81
CA GLY A 359 0.88 7.74 2.07
C GLY A 359 0.53 6.32 2.52
N ARG A 360 1.20 5.29 1.95
CA ARG A 360 1.03 3.87 2.31
C ARG A 360 1.32 3.56 3.78
N TRP A 361 2.11 4.38 4.46
CA TRP A 361 2.43 4.14 5.86
C TRP A 361 1.22 4.34 6.79
N LEU A 362 0.18 5.05 6.35
CA LEU A 362 -1.08 5.17 7.11
C LEU A 362 -1.99 3.93 7.01
N MET A 363 -1.74 2.99 6.11
CA MET A 363 -2.65 1.85 5.90
C MET A 363 -3.00 1.06 7.17
N PRO A 364 -2.11 0.85 8.16
CA PRO A 364 -2.45 0.13 9.38
C PRO A 364 -3.65 0.69 10.15
N VAL A 365 -3.95 1.99 10.02
CA VAL A 365 -5.07 2.63 10.73
C VAL A 365 -6.34 2.77 9.89
N PHE A 366 -6.28 2.52 8.58
CA PHE A 366 -7.43 2.61 7.69
C PHE A 366 -8.64 1.77 8.14
N PRO A 367 -8.50 0.52 8.62
CA PRO A 367 -9.65 -0.26 9.08
C PRO A 367 -10.45 0.43 10.20
N MET A 368 -9.76 1.07 11.16
CA MET A 368 -10.40 1.79 12.26
C MET A 368 -11.08 3.07 11.77
N VAL A 369 -10.44 3.81 10.88
CA VAL A 369 -10.99 5.02 10.26
C VAL A 369 -12.23 4.69 9.42
N CYS A 370 -12.22 3.58 8.67
CA CYS A 370 -13.38 3.09 7.92
C CYS A 370 -14.57 2.75 8.84
N LEU A 371 -14.32 2.12 9.99
CA LEU A 371 -15.35 1.80 10.98
C LEU A 371 -15.98 3.08 11.56
N LEU A 372 -15.16 4.04 11.94
CA LEU A 372 -15.61 5.34 12.47
C LEU A 372 -16.44 6.10 11.44
N ALA A 373 -15.95 6.21 10.19
CA ALA A 373 -16.64 6.90 9.12
C ALA A 373 -17.99 6.25 8.78
N ALA A 374 -18.01 4.94 8.63
CA ALA A 374 -19.22 4.18 8.35
C ALA A 374 -20.29 4.32 9.46
N TYR A 375 -19.83 4.30 10.73
CA TYR A 375 -20.71 4.51 11.87
C TYR A 375 -21.41 5.87 11.79
N LEU A 376 -20.66 6.96 11.67
CA LEU A 376 -21.27 8.30 11.70
C LEU A 376 -22.22 8.54 10.52
N VAL A 377 -21.78 8.22 9.30
CA VAL A 377 -22.59 8.51 8.11
C VAL A 377 -23.90 7.70 8.11
N LEU A 378 -23.83 6.44 8.56
CA LEU A 378 -25.02 5.63 8.70
C LEU A 378 -25.94 6.15 9.81
N GLU A 379 -25.40 6.55 10.96
CA GLU A 379 -26.18 7.11 12.07
C GLU A 379 -26.90 8.39 11.64
N VAL A 380 -26.20 9.30 10.96
CA VAL A 380 -26.80 10.53 10.40
C VAL A 380 -27.93 10.19 9.41
N ALA A 381 -27.69 9.27 8.47
CA ALA A 381 -28.70 8.86 7.49
C ALA A 381 -29.95 8.26 8.17
N LEU A 382 -29.76 7.45 9.22
CA LEU A 382 -30.85 6.85 9.98
C LEU A 382 -31.61 7.88 10.80
N GLN A 383 -30.94 8.83 11.45
CA GLN A 383 -31.58 9.92 12.20
C GLN A 383 -32.40 10.83 11.30
N LEU A 384 -31.87 11.21 10.13
CA LEU A 384 -32.62 11.99 9.13
C LEU A 384 -33.85 11.23 8.61
N SER A 385 -33.75 9.90 8.45
CA SER A 385 -34.84 9.05 7.99
C SER A 385 -35.99 8.92 8.98
N GLN A 386 -35.74 9.17 10.29
CA GLN A 386 -36.82 9.18 11.29
C GLN A 386 -37.82 10.31 11.04
N ARG A 387 -37.36 11.46 10.53
CA ARG A 387 -38.21 12.61 10.20
C ARG A 387 -39.00 12.40 8.90
N ARG A 388 -38.47 11.59 7.97
CA ARG A 388 -39.08 11.28 6.65
C ARG A 388 -38.84 9.82 6.28
N PRO A 389 -39.63 8.87 6.81
CA PRO A 389 -39.44 7.43 6.61
C PRO A 389 -39.42 6.99 5.13
N ALA A 390 -40.19 7.63 4.28
CA ALA A 390 -40.23 7.36 2.83
C ALA A 390 -38.86 7.63 2.14
N MET A 391 -38.05 8.54 2.67
CA MET A 391 -36.73 8.88 2.12
C MET A 391 -35.58 7.97 2.63
N ARG A 392 -35.87 7.02 3.51
CA ARG A 392 -34.86 6.15 4.10
C ARG A 392 -33.97 5.44 3.08
N PRO A 393 -34.48 4.78 2.02
CA PRO A 393 -33.63 4.14 1.02
C PRO A 393 -32.74 5.16 0.28
N THR A 394 -33.26 6.33 -0.06
CA THR A 394 -32.53 7.41 -0.71
C THR A 394 -31.41 7.94 0.18
N LEU A 395 -31.68 8.17 1.47
CA LEU A 395 -30.65 8.64 2.43
C LEU A 395 -29.55 7.61 2.64
N ILE A 396 -29.88 6.31 2.67
CA ILE A 396 -28.87 5.25 2.74
C ILE A 396 -28.06 5.20 1.44
N ALA A 397 -28.69 5.32 0.27
CA ALA A 397 -27.97 5.37 -1.00
C ALA A 397 -27.00 6.56 -1.07
N LEU A 398 -27.44 7.74 -0.66
CA LEU A 398 -26.60 8.94 -0.56
C LEU A 398 -25.43 8.74 0.42
N ALA A 399 -25.66 8.08 1.55
CA ALA A 399 -24.61 7.73 2.51
C ALA A 399 -23.55 6.82 1.88
N VAL A 400 -23.97 5.80 1.12
CA VAL A 400 -23.05 4.91 0.39
C VAL A 400 -22.25 5.70 -0.66
N VAL A 401 -22.92 6.54 -1.46
CA VAL A 401 -22.26 7.37 -2.47
C VAL A 401 -21.28 8.35 -1.83
N ALA A 402 -21.66 9.01 -0.74
CA ALA A 402 -20.80 9.96 -0.04
C ALA A 402 -19.53 9.30 0.53
N LEU A 403 -19.65 8.08 1.04
CA LEU A 403 -18.49 7.36 1.58
C LEU A 403 -17.64 6.70 0.49
N CYS A 404 -18.25 6.06 -0.48
CA CYS A 404 -17.54 5.20 -1.42
C CYS A 404 -17.27 5.86 -2.79
N GLY A 405 -17.98 6.93 -3.13
CA GLY A 405 -17.97 7.50 -4.49
C GLY A 405 -16.61 7.99 -4.94
N GLN A 406 -15.91 8.79 -4.13
CA GLN A 406 -14.59 9.29 -4.47
C GLN A 406 -13.58 8.14 -4.64
N GLY A 407 -13.51 7.22 -3.67
CA GLY A 407 -12.61 6.07 -3.73
C GLY A 407 -12.89 5.18 -4.93
N LEU A 408 -14.17 4.93 -5.24
CA LEU A 408 -14.56 4.14 -6.39
C LEU A 408 -14.15 4.79 -7.73
N VAL A 409 -14.34 6.11 -7.88
CA VAL A 409 -13.91 6.84 -9.09
C VAL A 409 -12.40 6.72 -9.27
N TYR A 410 -11.63 6.93 -8.20
CA TYR A 410 -10.16 6.84 -8.26
C TYR A 410 -9.69 5.40 -8.53
N ALA A 411 -10.30 4.40 -7.89
CA ALA A 411 -9.95 3.00 -8.12
C ALA A 411 -10.32 2.50 -9.53
N LEU A 412 -11.43 2.97 -10.11
CA LEU A 412 -11.80 2.67 -11.50
C LEU A 412 -10.85 3.34 -12.49
N HIS A 413 -10.51 4.61 -12.26
CA HIS A 413 -9.52 5.32 -13.08
C HIS A 413 -8.16 4.61 -13.04
N GLU A 414 -7.70 4.24 -11.85
CA GLU A 414 -6.46 3.50 -11.65
C GLU A 414 -6.43 2.18 -12.43
N GLY A 415 -7.50 1.38 -12.34
CA GLY A 415 -7.62 0.14 -13.12
C GLY A 415 -7.54 0.38 -14.64
N MET A 416 -8.17 1.47 -15.13
CA MET A 416 -8.06 1.87 -16.54
C MET A 416 -6.63 2.27 -16.92
N VAL A 417 -5.97 3.07 -16.10
CA VAL A 417 -4.58 3.49 -16.31
C VAL A 417 -3.66 2.26 -16.33
N LEU A 418 -3.72 1.40 -15.31
CA LEU A 418 -2.85 0.22 -15.19
C LEU A 418 -3.11 -0.86 -16.25
N SER A 419 -4.25 -0.84 -16.92
CA SER A 419 -4.54 -1.75 -18.05
C SER A 419 -3.94 -1.31 -19.38
N ARG A 420 -3.36 -0.12 -19.45
CA ARG A 420 -2.73 0.43 -20.66
C ARG A 420 -1.22 0.21 -20.67
N PRO A 421 -0.56 0.25 -21.85
CA PRO A 421 0.89 0.15 -21.95
C PRO A 421 1.60 1.22 -21.13
N ASP A 422 2.65 0.83 -20.43
CA ASP A 422 3.51 1.72 -19.65
C ASP A 422 4.42 2.56 -20.58
N THR A 423 4.54 3.84 -20.33
CA THR A 423 5.37 4.75 -21.15
C THR A 423 6.82 4.27 -21.25
N ARG A 424 7.35 3.61 -20.23
CA ARG A 424 8.71 3.06 -20.22
C ARG A 424 8.83 1.86 -21.17
N ASN A 425 7.79 1.05 -21.31
CA ASN A 425 7.74 -0.06 -22.27
C ASN A 425 7.61 0.47 -23.70
N GLU A 426 6.78 1.49 -23.93
CA GLU A 426 6.62 2.14 -25.23
C GLU A 426 7.93 2.81 -25.67
N ALA A 427 8.58 3.57 -24.79
CA ALA A 427 9.90 4.16 -25.08
C ALA A 427 10.94 3.08 -25.41
N ARG A 428 10.90 1.92 -24.72
CA ARG A 428 11.78 0.79 -25.05
C ARG A 428 11.46 0.18 -26.41
N GLN A 429 10.18 0.05 -26.75
CA GLN A 429 9.79 -0.46 -28.05
C GLN A 429 10.27 0.45 -29.17
N TRP A 430 10.10 1.77 -29.00
CA TRP A 430 10.64 2.75 -29.95
C TRP A 430 12.16 2.58 -30.14
N LEU A 431 12.92 2.42 -29.04
CA LEU A 431 14.37 2.19 -29.12
C LEU A 431 14.70 0.88 -29.85
N LYS A 432 13.91 -0.18 -29.68
CA LYS A 432 14.11 -1.45 -30.41
C LYS A 432 13.98 -1.28 -31.92
N ASP A 433 13.07 -0.44 -32.33
CA ASP A 433 12.72 -0.24 -33.74
C ASP A 433 13.65 0.76 -34.44
N HIS A 434 14.27 1.70 -33.69
CA HIS A 434 15.06 2.80 -34.25
C HIS A 434 16.55 2.78 -33.85
N VAL A 435 16.93 2.06 -32.81
CA VAL A 435 18.30 2.04 -32.30
C VAL A 435 18.88 0.61 -32.37
N PRO A 436 19.93 0.39 -33.18
CA PRO A 436 20.53 -0.92 -33.36
C PRO A 436 20.93 -1.60 -32.04
N ALA A 437 20.92 -2.92 -32.02
CA ALA A 437 21.49 -3.68 -30.90
C ALA A 437 22.98 -3.36 -30.73
N ARG A 438 23.47 -3.44 -29.50
CA ARG A 438 24.85 -3.10 -29.08
C ARG A 438 25.19 -1.60 -29.11
N THR A 439 24.25 -0.72 -29.49
CA THR A 439 24.46 0.72 -29.35
C THR A 439 24.69 1.10 -27.89
N LYS A 440 25.58 2.06 -27.66
CA LYS A 440 25.84 2.64 -26.34
C LYS A 440 24.76 3.68 -26.03
N ILE A 441 24.10 3.51 -24.87
CA ILE A 441 23.02 4.39 -24.42
C ILE A 441 23.21 4.82 -22.97
N VAL A 442 22.74 6.01 -22.63
CA VAL A 442 22.58 6.47 -21.25
C VAL A 442 21.11 6.31 -20.87
N VAL A 443 20.83 5.66 -19.76
CA VAL A 443 19.46 5.50 -19.25
C VAL A 443 19.45 5.88 -17.78
N GLU A 444 18.59 6.82 -17.42
CA GLU A 444 18.38 7.19 -16.02
C GLU A 444 17.75 6.02 -15.23
N PRO A 445 17.94 5.97 -13.89
CA PRO A 445 17.43 4.89 -13.05
C PRO A 445 15.90 4.97 -12.82
N VAL A 446 15.15 5.31 -13.85
CA VAL A 446 13.68 5.28 -13.94
C VAL A 446 13.18 3.90 -14.37
N VAL A 447 14.11 3.04 -14.76
CA VAL A 447 13.87 1.67 -15.21
C VAL A 447 14.87 0.70 -14.56
N PRO A 448 14.48 -0.57 -14.32
CA PRO A 448 15.41 -1.58 -13.81
C PRO A 448 16.48 -1.95 -14.83
N ASP A 449 17.57 -2.57 -14.39
CA ASP A 449 18.69 -2.97 -15.27
C ASP A 449 18.25 -3.96 -16.37
N SER A 450 17.30 -4.83 -16.08
CA SER A 450 16.72 -5.76 -17.04
C SER A 450 16.05 -5.09 -18.25
N TRP A 451 15.68 -3.81 -18.13
CA TRP A 451 15.06 -3.05 -19.22
C TRP A 451 15.96 -2.91 -20.47
N ALA A 452 17.28 -2.89 -20.29
CA ALA A 452 18.23 -2.86 -21.40
C ALA A 452 18.53 -4.25 -21.98
N GLN A 453 17.93 -5.33 -21.44
CA GLN A 453 18.16 -6.71 -21.83
C GLN A 453 17.00 -7.22 -22.68
N ASP A 454 17.24 -8.22 -23.53
CA ASP A 454 16.16 -8.94 -24.20
C ASP A 454 15.57 -10.02 -23.27
N VAL A 455 14.26 -9.97 -23.05
CA VAL A 455 13.53 -10.94 -22.23
C VAL A 455 13.60 -12.33 -22.90
N GLY A 456 13.78 -13.37 -22.11
CA GLY A 456 13.81 -14.76 -22.59
C GLY A 456 15.19 -15.28 -23.03
N HIS A 457 16.20 -14.44 -23.05
CA HIS A 457 17.57 -14.92 -23.23
C HIS A 457 18.25 -15.06 -21.86
N PRO A 458 18.52 -16.30 -21.38
CA PRO A 458 19.32 -16.49 -20.19
C PRO A 458 20.68 -15.84 -20.43
N LEU A 459 21.02 -14.90 -19.53
CA LEU A 459 22.29 -14.20 -19.59
C LEU A 459 23.44 -15.17 -19.34
N PRO A 460 24.29 -15.46 -20.32
CA PRO A 460 25.63 -15.90 -20.00
C PRO A 460 26.32 -14.65 -19.49
N GLN A 461 26.64 -14.66 -18.20
CA GLN A 461 27.57 -13.75 -17.52
C GLN A 461 27.98 -12.50 -18.32
N GLY A 462 27.20 -11.42 -18.19
CA GLY A 462 27.60 -10.10 -18.68
C GLY A 462 27.22 -9.68 -20.10
N ASN A 463 26.69 -10.54 -20.96
CA ASN A 463 26.50 -10.23 -22.38
C ASN A 463 25.06 -10.27 -22.92
N GLY A 464 24.04 -10.29 -22.07
CA GLY A 464 22.64 -10.32 -22.49
C GLY A 464 22.00 -8.96 -22.74
N ASN A 465 22.74 -7.89 -22.62
CA ASN A 465 22.23 -6.55 -22.86
C ASN A 465 22.07 -6.30 -24.36
N ARG A 466 20.85 -5.90 -24.76
CA ARG A 466 20.59 -5.43 -26.13
C ARG A 466 21.39 -4.15 -26.43
N TRP A 467 21.50 -3.26 -25.44
CA TRP A 467 22.26 -2.02 -25.53
C TRP A 467 23.31 -1.97 -24.41
N THR A 468 24.43 -1.32 -24.68
CA THR A 468 25.45 -1.06 -23.67
C THR A 468 25.06 0.17 -22.86
N LYS A 469 24.64 -0.03 -21.63
CA LYS A 469 24.29 1.07 -20.72
C LYS A 469 25.52 1.79 -20.21
N TYR A 470 25.49 3.11 -20.17
CA TYR A 470 26.38 3.88 -19.32
C TYR A 470 26.12 3.52 -17.86
N ALA A 471 27.16 3.37 -17.07
CA ALA A 471 27.04 2.94 -15.69
C ALA A 471 26.52 4.08 -14.78
N THR A 472 25.22 4.41 -14.90
CA THR A 472 24.56 5.47 -14.15
C THR A 472 24.11 5.05 -12.75
N SER A 473 24.19 3.76 -12.43
CA SER A 473 23.52 3.18 -11.28
C SER A 473 24.47 2.52 -10.27
N ARG A 474 25.72 3.00 -10.10
CA ARG A 474 26.60 2.45 -9.07
C ARG A 474 26.86 3.44 -7.94
N SER A 475 26.82 2.95 -6.69
CA SER A 475 27.15 3.76 -5.51
C SER A 475 28.60 4.25 -5.61
N ASN A 476 28.78 5.56 -5.62
CA ASN A 476 30.05 6.25 -5.53
C ASN A 476 30.20 6.95 -4.18
N ARG A 477 29.66 6.36 -3.12
CA ARG A 477 29.90 6.88 -1.78
C ARG A 477 31.33 6.60 -1.38
N ALA A 478 32.07 7.63 -0.96
CA ALA A 478 33.30 7.52 -0.25
C ALA A 478 33.09 6.85 1.12
N ASN A 479 34.18 6.39 1.77
CA ASN A 479 34.10 5.74 3.07
C ASN A 479 33.50 6.62 4.19
N ASP A 480 33.47 7.93 4.01
CA ASP A 480 32.84 8.90 4.91
C ASP A 480 31.34 9.14 4.59
N GLY A 481 30.79 8.41 3.61
CA GLY A 481 29.39 8.55 3.18
C GLY A 481 29.14 9.66 2.17
N SER A 482 30.15 10.48 1.81
CA SER A 482 30.02 11.50 0.78
C SER A 482 29.89 10.88 -0.62
N ILE A 483 29.20 11.59 -1.54
CA ILE A 483 29.07 11.18 -2.94
C ILE A 483 30.23 11.74 -3.72
N ILE A 484 30.93 10.89 -4.49
CA ILE A 484 32.02 11.30 -5.39
C ILE A 484 31.41 11.64 -6.75
N PRO A 485 31.32 12.91 -7.16
CA PRO A 485 30.74 13.29 -8.44
C PRO A 485 31.51 12.69 -9.62
N GLY A 486 30.77 12.25 -10.63
CA GLY A 486 31.35 11.91 -11.94
C GLY A 486 31.95 10.53 -12.12
N GLU A 487 31.95 9.67 -11.12
CA GLU A 487 32.52 8.31 -11.24
C GLU A 487 31.51 7.21 -11.59
N GLY A 488 30.44 7.46 -12.29
CA GLY A 488 29.57 6.45 -12.92
C GLY A 488 29.34 5.14 -12.13
N ARG A 489 29.20 5.22 -10.82
CA ARG A 489 28.94 4.07 -9.93
C ARG A 489 27.50 4.11 -9.45
N ILE A 490 26.98 2.97 -9.05
CA ILE A 490 25.59 2.84 -8.63
C ILE A 490 25.30 3.83 -7.51
N VAL A 491 24.44 4.75 -7.83
CA VAL A 491 23.80 5.63 -6.88
C VAL A 491 22.46 5.00 -6.56
N ASN A 492 22.07 5.09 -5.31
CA ASN A 492 20.67 4.87 -4.98
C ASN A 492 19.83 5.75 -5.92
N ILE A 493 18.72 5.22 -6.41
CA ILE A 493 17.78 5.95 -7.26
C ILE A 493 17.38 7.33 -6.69
N GLU A 494 17.47 7.48 -5.37
CA GLU A 494 17.17 8.71 -4.63
C GLU A 494 18.32 9.72 -4.58
N ASP A 495 19.53 9.34 -5.01
CA ASP A 495 20.74 10.17 -5.00
C ASP A 495 21.30 10.41 -6.43
N TYR A 496 20.65 9.86 -7.44
CA TYR A 496 21.13 9.92 -8.84
C TYR A 496 21.40 11.34 -9.30
N GLU A 497 20.51 12.26 -8.99
CA GLU A 497 20.60 13.66 -9.43
C GLU A 497 21.83 14.37 -8.88
N ARG A 498 22.37 13.92 -7.74
CA ARG A 498 23.62 14.45 -7.15
C ARG A 498 24.87 14.08 -7.93
N THR A 499 24.79 13.13 -8.85
CA THR A 499 25.92 12.71 -9.69
C THR A 499 25.93 13.37 -11.05
N LEU A 500 24.92 14.16 -11.37
CA LEU A 500 24.79 14.84 -12.66
C LEU A 500 25.58 16.16 -12.66
N PHE A 501 26.31 16.39 -13.74
CA PHE A 501 26.98 17.66 -14.02
C PHE A 501 27.16 17.84 -15.55
N PRO A 502 27.26 19.08 -16.08
CA PRO A 502 27.24 19.35 -17.53
C PRO A 502 28.30 18.60 -18.33
N GLY A 503 29.52 18.43 -17.77
CA GLY A 503 30.63 17.72 -18.43
C GLY A 503 30.38 16.24 -18.72
N LEU A 504 29.32 15.64 -18.16
CA LEU A 504 28.90 14.29 -18.54
C LEU A 504 28.51 14.20 -20.01
N ILE A 505 27.96 15.28 -20.60
CA ILE A 505 27.57 15.30 -22.01
C ILE A 505 28.80 15.17 -22.91
N ASP A 506 29.90 15.86 -22.58
CA ASP A 506 31.17 15.73 -23.29
C ASP A 506 31.71 14.31 -23.21
N LYS A 507 31.62 13.71 -22.04
CA LYS A 507 32.05 12.33 -21.82
C LYS A 507 31.21 11.33 -22.61
N TYR A 508 29.88 11.52 -22.66
CA TYR A 508 28.99 10.67 -23.44
C TYR A 508 29.34 10.74 -24.93
N GLU A 509 29.53 11.93 -25.47
CA GLU A 509 29.90 12.12 -26.87
C GLU A 509 31.31 11.58 -27.18
N ALA A 510 32.28 11.75 -26.28
CA ALA A 510 33.63 11.22 -26.43
C ALA A 510 33.68 9.69 -26.39
N GLU A 511 32.80 9.06 -25.66
CA GLU A 511 32.72 7.60 -25.52
C GLU A 511 31.70 6.94 -26.47
N GLY A 512 30.93 7.73 -27.24
CA GLY A 512 29.95 7.24 -28.21
C GLY A 512 28.61 6.81 -27.60
N PHE A 513 28.23 7.35 -26.44
CA PHE A 513 26.90 7.20 -25.85
C PHE A 513 25.94 8.23 -26.43
N CYS A 514 25.44 7.98 -27.63
CA CYS A 514 24.75 9.00 -28.42
C CYS A 514 23.26 9.13 -28.12
N TYR A 515 22.67 8.21 -27.40
CA TYR A 515 21.27 8.27 -26.95
C TYR A 515 21.21 8.42 -25.45
N VAL A 516 20.47 9.44 -24.98
CA VAL A 516 20.24 9.71 -23.56
C VAL A 516 18.75 9.62 -23.28
N ILE A 517 18.35 8.68 -22.44
CA ILE A 517 16.98 8.40 -22.05
C ILE A 517 16.75 8.93 -20.66
N THR A 518 15.88 9.93 -20.54
CA THR A 518 15.54 10.58 -19.26
C THR A 518 14.11 10.30 -18.85
N GLY A 519 13.84 10.37 -17.55
CA GLY A 519 12.50 10.25 -16.99
C GLY A 519 12.09 11.48 -16.19
N SER A 520 10.81 11.87 -16.28
CA SER A 520 10.28 13.01 -15.51
C SER A 520 10.40 12.83 -14.00
N THR A 521 10.56 11.61 -13.51
CA THR A 521 10.78 11.33 -12.09
C THR A 521 12.11 11.90 -11.59
N GLN A 522 13.22 11.59 -12.27
CA GLN A 522 14.55 12.06 -11.89
C GLN A 522 14.68 13.57 -12.11
N ARG A 523 14.28 14.03 -13.29
CA ARG A 523 14.30 15.45 -13.61
C ARG A 523 13.42 16.25 -12.64
N GLY A 524 12.19 15.80 -12.37
CA GLY A 524 11.27 16.48 -11.45
C GLY A 524 11.80 16.53 -10.02
N ARG A 525 12.54 15.50 -9.59
CA ARG A 525 13.21 15.47 -8.28
C ARG A 525 14.30 16.57 -8.19
N ALA A 526 15.10 16.74 -9.22
CA ALA A 526 16.09 17.83 -9.30
C ALA A 526 15.40 19.21 -9.32
N GLU A 527 14.36 19.36 -10.15
CA GLU A 527 13.60 20.60 -10.29
C GLU A 527 12.82 21.00 -9.02
N ALA A 528 12.47 20.02 -8.15
CA ALA A 528 11.83 20.29 -6.86
C ALA A 528 12.78 20.95 -5.84
N GLN A 529 14.10 20.72 -5.97
CA GLN A 529 15.13 21.30 -5.08
C GLN A 529 16.36 21.75 -5.88
N PRO A 530 16.21 22.74 -6.78
CA PRO A 530 17.28 23.15 -7.71
C PRO A 530 18.52 23.69 -7.00
N ASP A 531 18.36 24.33 -5.85
CA ASP A 531 19.45 24.91 -5.06
C ASP A 531 20.32 23.83 -4.38
N VAL A 532 19.79 22.64 -4.19
CA VAL A 532 20.51 21.49 -3.60
C VAL A 532 21.33 20.76 -4.66
N VAL A 533 20.88 20.77 -5.92
CA VAL A 533 21.52 20.07 -7.04
C VAL A 533 21.65 20.99 -8.27
N PRO A 534 22.34 22.15 -8.15
CA PRO A 534 22.48 23.09 -9.25
C PRO A 534 23.17 22.48 -10.48
N ASP A 535 24.11 21.57 -10.27
CA ASP A 535 24.83 20.87 -11.35
C ASP A 535 23.88 19.94 -12.14
N ALA A 536 22.94 19.29 -11.50
CA ALA A 536 21.91 18.49 -12.19
C ALA A 536 21.01 19.39 -13.07
N ILE A 537 20.62 20.54 -12.56
CA ILE A 537 19.85 21.52 -13.34
C ILE A 537 20.66 22.00 -14.55
N ALA A 538 21.94 22.29 -14.36
CA ALA A 538 22.85 22.66 -15.45
C ALA A 538 23.03 21.52 -16.46
N TYR A 539 23.12 20.25 -15.99
CA TYR A 539 23.16 19.07 -16.85
C TYR A 539 21.90 18.97 -17.74
N TYR A 540 20.70 19.06 -17.18
CA TYR A 540 19.47 18.98 -17.98
C TYR A 540 19.33 20.12 -18.98
N ARG A 541 19.80 21.33 -18.63
CA ARG A 541 19.86 22.47 -19.58
C ARG A 541 20.85 22.21 -20.73
N GLU A 542 22.03 21.69 -20.40
CA GLU A 542 23.06 21.36 -21.40
C GLU A 542 22.60 20.22 -22.30
N LEU A 543 21.94 19.17 -21.73
CA LEU A 543 21.35 18.09 -22.49
C LEU A 543 20.28 18.62 -23.48
N ALA A 544 19.40 19.50 -23.04
CA ALA A 544 18.38 20.11 -23.89
C ALA A 544 18.98 21.01 -24.97
N ARG A 545 20.14 21.63 -24.72
CA ARG A 545 20.85 22.50 -25.70
C ARG A 545 21.57 21.70 -26.77
N ARG A 546 22.23 20.59 -26.42
CA ARG A 546 23.07 19.77 -27.30
C ARG A 546 22.36 18.59 -27.93
N GLY A 547 21.37 18.02 -27.22
CA GLY A 547 20.60 16.89 -27.68
C GLY A 547 19.37 17.31 -28.46
N THR A 548 19.06 16.56 -29.51
CA THR A 548 17.78 16.66 -30.21
C THR A 548 16.82 15.64 -29.62
N VAL A 549 15.62 16.05 -29.20
CA VAL A 549 14.57 15.12 -28.80
C VAL A 549 14.11 14.36 -30.03
N VAL A 550 14.36 13.05 -30.06
CA VAL A 550 13.98 12.17 -31.15
C VAL A 550 12.70 11.40 -30.86
N HIS A 551 12.34 11.26 -29.58
CA HIS A 551 11.10 10.62 -29.16
C HIS A 551 10.71 11.05 -27.74
N GLU A 552 9.41 11.16 -27.49
CA GLU A 552 8.85 11.40 -26.16
C GLU A 552 7.59 10.56 -25.98
N GLU A 553 7.54 9.76 -24.89
CA GLU A 553 6.35 9.08 -24.44
C GLU A 553 5.80 9.75 -23.19
N SER A 554 4.51 10.10 -23.22
CA SER A 554 3.84 10.82 -22.14
C SER A 554 2.70 10.02 -21.55
N PRO A 555 2.55 10.01 -20.21
CA PRO A 555 1.40 9.41 -19.56
C PRO A 555 0.14 10.28 -19.63
N PHE A 556 0.26 11.53 -20.10
CA PHE A 556 -0.82 12.51 -20.16
C PHE A 556 -1.51 12.52 -21.53
N ASP A 557 -2.78 12.86 -21.53
CA ASP A 557 -3.52 13.17 -22.75
C ASP A 557 -2.82 14.28 -23.55
N ALA A 558 -2.96 14.22 -24.86
CA ALA A 558 -2.45 15.26 -25.74
C ALA A 558 -3.12 16.61 -25.40
N GLY A 559 -2.32 17.57 -24.94
CA GLY A 559 -2.78 18.89 -24.52
C GLY A 559 -3.25 19.00 -23.07
N ALA A 560 -3.24 17.93 -22.29
CA ALA A 560 -3.50 18.03 -20.86
C ALA A 560 -2.35 18.72 -20.13
N ALA A 561 -2.69 19.48 -19.06
CA ALA A 561 -1.69 20.08 -18.21
C ALA A 561 -0.88 18.98 -17.51
N ARG A 562 0.44 19.03 -17.62
CA ARG A 562 1.33 18.11 -16.90
C ARG A 562 1.17 18.30 -15.39
N VAL A 563 1.06 17.21 -14.67
CA VAL A 563 1.06 17.23 -13.20
C VAL A 563 2.47 17.49 -12.71
N GLY A 564 2.62 18.44 -11.77
CA GLY A 564 3.89 18.73 -11.16
C GLY A 564 4.46 17.52 -10.42
N PHE A 565 5.79 17.50 -10.25
CA PHE A 565 6.45 16.45 -9.48
C PHE A 565 5.88 16.37 -8.05
N ASN A 566 5.53 15.17 -7.63
CA ASN A 566 5.24 14.82 -6.25
C ASN A 566 5.94 13.51 -5.94
N PHE A 567 6.60 13.43 -4.79
CA PHE A 567 7.40 12.27 -4.41
C PHE A 567 6.59 10.97 -4.42
N ASP A 568 5.38 10.98 -3.84
CA ASP A 568 4.48 9.83 -3.85
C ASP A 568 3.95 9.52 -5.25
N PHE A 569 3.44 10.52 -5.95
CA PHE A 569 2.88 10.35 -7.29
C PHE A 569 3.90 9.90 -8.32
N SER A 570 5.16 10.30 -8.16
CA SER A 570 6.20 9.93 -9.11
C SER A 570 6.63 8.47 -9.03
N PHE A 571 6.31 7.79 -7.93
CA PHE A 571 6.74 6.39 -7.75
C PHE A 571 5.65 5.39 -8.10
N ASP A 572 4.43 5.58 -7.57
CA ASP A 572 3.55 4.45 -7.41
C ASP A 572 2.10 4.69 -7.83
N TYR A 573 1.56 5.89 -7.96
CA TYR A 573 0.18 6.07 -8.37
C TYR A 573 -0.06 7.28 -9.26
N TYR A 574 -1.22 7.31 -9.90
CA TYR A 574 -1.50 8.18 -11.02
C TYR A 574 -2.71 9.06 -10.74
N PRO A 575 -2.54 10.39 -10.69
CA PRO A 575 -3.66 11.33 -10.62
C PRO A 575 -4.61 11.18 -11.82
N LEU A 576 -5.82 11.75 -11.71
CA LEU A 576 -6.82 11.69 -12.78
C LEU A 576 -6.35 12.24 -14.14
N ALA A 577 -5.25 13.00 -14.15
CA ALA A 577 -4.65 13.51 -15.39
C ALA A 577 -3.82 12.46 -16.17
N TYR A 578 -3.54 11.31 -15.57
CA TYR A 578 -2.81 10.24 -16.24
C TYR A 578 -3.75 9.35 -17.04
N GLU A 579 -3.35 9.00 -18.27
CA GLU A 579 -4.05 8.03 -19.11
C GLU A 579 -3.40 6.66 -19.11
N ARG A 580 -2.09 6.59 -18.85
CA ARG A 580 -1.31 5.35 -18.84
C ARG A 580 -0.25 5.38 -17.75
N PRO A 581 0.29 4.23 -17.31
CA PRO A 581 1.31 4.21 -16.28
C PRO A 581 2.67 4.67 -16.80
N GLY A 582 3.52 5.09 -15.90
CA GLY A 582 4.91 5.48 -16.17
C GLY A 582 5.16 6.97 -16.03
N ALA A 583 6.42 7.34 -16.26
CA ALA A 583 6.90 8.72 -16.28
C ALA A 583 6.86 9.28 -17.71
N VAL A 584 6.97 10.59 -17.89
CA VAL A 584 7.33 11.13 -19.20
C VAL A 584 8.74 10.65 -19.53
N MET A 585 8.88 9.88 -20.61
CA MET A 585 10.15 9.37 -21.09
C MET A 585 10.60 10.19 -22.27
N THR A 586 11.78 10.82 -22.18
CA THR A 586 12.32 11.62 -23.29
C THR A 586 13.63 11.01 -23.77
N ILE A 587 13.74 10.77 -25.07
CA ILE A 587 14.92 10.22 -25.72
C ILE A 587 15.60 11.33 -26.51
N TYR A 588 16.82 11.66 -26.08
CA TYR A 588 17.69 12.62 -26.75
C TYR A 588 18.71 11.90 -27.62
N ARG A 589 19.00 12.44 -28.80
CA ARG A 589 20.17 12.10 -29.61
C ARG A 589 21.20 13.20 -29.51
N LEU A 590 22.41 12.86 -29.09
CA LEU A 590 23.57 13.73 -29.09
C LEU A 590 24.22 13.73 -30.50
N MET A 591 24.81 14.86 -30.90
CA MET A 591 25.35 15.05 -32.24
C MET A 591 26.84 15.43 -32.24
N GLY A 592 27.49 15.50 -31.08
CA GLY A 592 28.89 15.89 -30.94
C GLY A 592 29.84 14.70 -30.85
N GLY A 593 31.14 14.91 -30.94
CA GLY A 593 32.16 13.87 -30.74
C GLY A 593 31.98 12.65 -31.63
N GLN A 594 32.02 11.44 -31.02
CA GLN A 594 31.76 10.19 -31.75
C GLN A 594 30.29 10.01 -32.18
N CYS A 595 29.40 10.91 -31.77
CA CYS A 595 27.99 10.93 -32.15
C CYS A 595 27.70 11.76 -33.41
N ALA A 596 28.69 12.42 -33.97
CA ALA A 596 28.60 13.28 -35.16
C ALA A 596 28.56 12.52 -36.51
N GLY A 597 28.16 11.24 -36.48
CA GLY A 597 28.00 10.42 -37.68
C GLY A 597 26.54 10.20 -38.08
N PRO A 598 26.28 9.69 -39.32
CA PRO A 598 24.96 9.55 -39.87
C PRO A 598 24.03 8.66 -39.05
#